data_1530420a8ee5587581c501f1c0d9b06f
#
_entry.id   1530420a8ee5587581c501f1c0d9b06f
#
_cell.length_a   1.000
_cell.length_b   1.000
_cell.length_c   1.000
_cell.angle_alpha   90.00
_cell.angle_beta   90.00
_cell.angle_gamma   90.00
#
_symmetry.space_group_name_H-M   'P 1'
#
loop_
_entity.id
_entity.type
_entity.pdbx_description
1 polymer ?
#
loop_
_entity_poly.entity_id
_entity_poly.type
_entity_poly.pdbx_seq_one_letter_code
_entity_poly.pdbx_strand_id
1 'polypeptide(L)'
;YLGATVIFLCFLGLLLYKGFHKWWLLLAIILALLLSYGKNLPWLTNVFIDHIPFYNKFRAVSSIQVVIELCIPILAVFGLTQLFKPEAFKKNCFKALKIALLTLSGICLIFIFFKNSLFDFVGLRDGQYASYFGQDFVEALRKDRSALLTADALRSLLFILFMAAVIWAYLKHKINQNITVVILGLLILLDLAGVDRRYVNNDNFRSAIKVDKPYQANEIDKLILRDTTVFRIYDNSDGSTKASYFHNSISG
;
A
#
# COMPACT_ATOMS: atom_id res chain seq x y z
N TYR A 1 -2.29 -0.29 -0.40
CA TYR A 1 -2.13 0.17 -1.79
C TYR A 1 -3.32 1.05 -2.22
N LEU A 2 -3.04 2.25 -2.71
CA LEU A 2 -4.07 3.24 -3.04
C LEU A 2 -4.58 3.18 -4.50
N GLY A 3 -3.86 2.52 -5.37
CA GLY A 3 -4.15 2.47 -6.80
C GLY A 3 -3.74 3.72 -7.59
N ALA A 4 -3.24 3.52 -8.79
CA ALA A 4 -2.88 4.59 -9.72
C ALA A 4 -4.11 5.42 -10.14
N THR A 5 -5.27 4.78 -10.19
CA THR A 5 -6.57 5.37 -10.50
C THR A 5 -6.99 6.42 -9.47
N VAL A 6 -6.90 6.09 -8.18
CA VAL A 6 -7.27 6.99 -7.07
C VAL A 6 -6.27 8.14 -6.96
N ILE A 7 -4.97 7.86 -7.16
CA ILE A 7 -3.93 8.90 -7.20
C ILE A 7 -4.19 9.89 -8.34
N PHE A 8 -4.59 9.40 -9.52
CA PHE A 8 -4.94 10.24 -10.66
C PHE A 8 -6.12 11.18 -10.33
N LEU A 9 -7.19 10.65 -9.71
CA LEU A 9 -8.34 11.45 -9.28
C LEU A 9 -7.98 12.44 -8.17
N CYS A 10 -7.13 12.05 -7.23
CA CYS A 10 -6.61 12.93 -6.19
C CYS A 10 -5.84 14.10 -6.80
N PHE A 11 -4.97 13.84 -7.77
CA PHE A 11 -4.22 14.90 -8.45
C PHE A 11 -5.16 15.85 -9.21
N LEU A 12 -6.21 15.34 -9.86
CA LEU A 12 -7.28 16.18 -10.41
C LEU A 12 -7.97 17.00 -9.32
N GLY A 13 -8.22 16.44 -8.16
CA GLY A 13 -8.79 17.13 -7.00
C GLY A 13 -7.93 18.32 -6.56
N LEU A 14 -6.61 18.11 -6.48
CA LEU A 14 -5.67 19.19 -6.15
C LEU A 14 -5.69 20.33 -7.17
N LEU A 15 -5.87 20.02 -8.44
CA LEU A 15 -5.92 21.03 -9.52
C LEU A 15 -7.26 21.76 -9.60
N LEU A 16 -8.37 21.06 -9.39
CA LEU A 16 -9.72 21.57 -9.62
C LEU A 16 -10.37 22.18 -8.38
N TYR A 17 -10.15 21.60 -7.21
CA TYR A 17 -10.79 22.03 -5.98
C TYR A 17 -10.12 23.28 -5.42
N LYS A 18 -10.89 24.36 -5.23
CA LYS A 18 -10.41 25.67 -4.75
C LYS A 18 -10.64 25.89 -3.25
N GLY A 19 -11.32 24.98 -2.57
CA GLY A 19 -11.61 25.13 -1.14
C GLY A 19 -10.37 25.01 -0.25
N PHE A 20 -10.44 25.60 0.95
CA PHE A 20 -9.36 25.57 1.94
C PHE A 20 -9.00 24.14 2.36
N HIS A 21 -9.98 23.22 2.38
CA HIS A 21 -9.80 21.84 2.82
C HIS A 21 -8.71 21.07 2.09
N LYS A 22 -8.39 21.41 0.83
CA LYS A 22 -7.32 20.72 0.10
C LYS A 22 -5.94 20.92 0.73
N TRP A 23 -5.69 22.10 1.33
CA TRP A 23 -4.37 22.43 1.86
C TRP A 23 -4.04 21.64 3.12
N TRP A 24 -5.01 21.53 4.04
CA TRP A 24 -4.76 20.73 5.23
C TRP A 24 -4.74 19.22 4.93
N LEU A 25 -5.56 18.72 3.97
CA LEU A 25 -5.48 17.34 3.50
C LEU A 25 -4.12 17.06 2.86
N LEU A 26 -3.63 17.96 2.00
CA LEU A 26 -2.32 17.86 1.40
C LEU A 26 -1.20 17.88 2.47
N LEU A 27 -1.30 18.77 3.44
CA LEU A 27 -0.37 18.82 4.56
C LEU A 27 -0.37 17.52 5.36
N ALA A 28 -1.55 16.98 5.66
CA ALA A 28 -1.69 15.70 6.36
C ALA A 28 -1.05 14.53 5.56
N ILE A 29 -1.26 14.49 4.24
CA ILE A 29 -0.64 13.48 3.36
C ILE A 29 0.89 13.60 3.41
N ILE A 30 1.42 14.82 3.23
CA ILE A 30 2.87 15.05 3.24
C ILE A 30 3.47 14.70 4.59
N LEU A 31 2.85 15.16 5.68
CA LEU A 31 3.34 14.88 7.04
C LEU A 31 3.30 13.39 7.35
N ALA A 32 2.21 12.69 7.04
CA ALA A 32 2.10 11.27 7.25
C ALA A 32 3.11 10.48 6.39
N LEU A 33 3.36 10.91 5.15
CA LEU A 33 4.37 10.33 4.29
C LEU A 33 5.77 10.49 4.91
N LEU A 34 6.13 11.69 5.32
CA LEU A 34 7.44 11.97 5.93
C LEU A 34 7.64 11.19 7.24
N LEU A 35 6.62 11.13 8.09
CA LEU A 35 6.69 10.35 9.34
C LEU A 35 6.77 8.85 9.08
N SER A 36 6.20 8.34 8.00
CA SER A 36 6.27 6.92 7.67
C SER A 36 7.69 6.43 7.34
N TYR A 37 8.60 7.34 6.98
CA TYR A 37 10.02 7.01 6.79
C TYR A 37 10.74 6.62 8.10
N GLY A 38 10.22 7.01 9.27
CA GLY A 38 10.75 6.62 10.57
C GLY A 38 12.25 6.85 10.70
N LYS A 39 13.01 5.77 10.90
CA LYS A 39 14.47 5.82 11.07
C LYS A 39 15.23 6.40 9.85
N ASN A 40 14.64 6.39 8.67
CA ASN A 40 15.25 6.97 7.47
C ASN A 40 15.12 8.51 7.43
N LEU A 41 14.30 9.11 8.30
CA LEU A 41 14.17 10.55 8.48
C LEU A 41 14.26 10.93 9.97
N PRO A 42 15.43 10.73 10.61
CA PRO A 42 15.56 10.75 12.06
C PRO A 42 15.24 12.12 12.68
N TRP A 43 15.61 13.21 12.02
CA TRP A 43 15.39 14.55 12.55
C TRP A 43 13.89 14.83 12.82
N LEU A 44 13.00 14.46 11.90
CA LEU A 44 11.56 14.65 12.07
C LEU A 44 10.99 13.65 13.08
N THR A 45 11.41 12.39 12.97
CA THR A 45 10.94 11.34 13.87
C THR A 45 11.30 11.63 15.33
N ASN A 46 12.52 12.11 15.60
CA ASN A 46 12.96 12.47 16.95
C ASN A 46 12.16 13.64 17.51
N VAL A 47 11.88 14.69 16.71
CA VAL A 47 11.00 15.79 17.15
C VAL A 47 9.65 15.25 17.62
N PHE A 48 9.06 14.28 16.92
CA PHE A 48 7.78 13.70 17.34
C PHE A 48 7.91 12.80 18.56
N ILE A 49 8.99 12.03 18.68
CA ILE A 49 9.25 11.18 19.85
C ILE A 49 9.42 12.03 21.13
N ASP A 50 10.15 13.15 21.01
CA ASP A 50 10.53 13.97 22.16
C ASP A 50 9.40 14.93 22.61
N HIS A 51 8.56 15.41 21.67
CA HIS A 51 7.59 16.46 21.94
C HIS A 51 6.14 16.00 21.90
N ILE A 52 5.81 14.89 21.22
CA ILE A 52 4.43 14.41 21.12
C ILE A 52 4.18 13.30 22.14
N PRO A 53 3.29 13.51 23.14
CA PRO A 53 2.97 12.49 24.14
C PRO A 53 2.52 11.18 23.48
N PHE A 54 2.99 10.06 23.99
CA PHE A 54 2.67 8.71 23.55
C PHE A 54 3.14 8.33 22.13
N TYR A 55 3.76 9.21 21.35
CA TYR A 55 4.25 8.86 20.03
C TYR A 55 5.29 7.73 20.08
N ASN A 56 6.12 7.69 21.12
CA ASN A 56 7.12 6.65 21.38
C ASN A 56 6.53 5.27 21.71
N LYS A 57 5.22 5.16 21.93
CA LYS A 57 4.53 3.87 22.17
C LYS A 57 4.11 3.16 20.89
N PHE A 58 4.11 3.86 19.75
CA PHE A 58 3.81 3.22 18.47
C PHE A 58 4.98 2.36 17.98
N ARG A 59 4.76 1.05 17.90
CA ARG A 59 5.77 0.08 17.45
C ARG A 59 6.01 0.13 15.94
N ALA A 60 4.96 0.34 15.16
CA ALA A 60 5.00 0.37 13.70
C ALA A 60 4.74 1.79 13.20
N VAL A 61 5.81 2.54 12.92
CA VAL A 61 5.73 3.91 12.43
C VAL A 61 5.00 4.01 11.09
N SER A 62 5.12 2.96 10.27
CA SER A 62 4.44 2.86 8.97
C SER A 62 2.91 2.83 9.06
N SER A 63 2.31 2.51 10.23
CA SER A 63 0.85 2.53 10.40
C SER A 63 0.24 3.92 10.22
N ILE A 64 1.04 5.01 10.30
CA ILE A 64 0.57 6.36 10.00
C ILE A 64 0.11 6.52 8.53
N GLN A 65 0.49 5.60 7.65
CA GLN A 65 0.04 5.60 6.25
C GLN A 65 -1.49 5.49 6.11
N VAL A 66 -2.21 5.03 7.14
CA VAL A 66 -3.68 5.03 7.16
C VAL A 66 -4.26 6.43 6.96
N VAL A 67 -3.55 7.49 7.42
CA VAL A 67 -3.93 8.89 7.18
C VAL A 67 -3.87 9.24 5.70
N ILE A 68 -2.86 8.74 4.99
CA ILE A 68 -2.72 8.91 3.53
C ILE A 68 -3.87 8.19 2.81
N GLU A 69 -4.17 6.96 3.23
CA GLU A 69 -5.24 6.13 2.68
C GLU A 69 -6.63 6.73 2.89
N LEU A 70 -6.81 7.56 3.91
CA LEU A 70 -8.04 8.33 4.14
C LEU A 70 -8.05 9.63 3.32
N CYS A 71 -6.97 10.41 3.35
CA CYS A 71 -6.95 11.76 2.77
C CYS A 71 -6.96 11.76 1.24
N ILE A 72 -6.27 10.82 0.60
CA ILE A 72 -6.19 10.74 -0.87
C ILE A 72 -7.55 10.49 -1.52
N PRO A 73 -8.37 9.51 -1.08
CA PRO A 73 -9.72 9.32 -1.61
C PRO A 73 -10.65 10.53 -1.39
N ILE A 74 -10.53 11.23 -0.26
CA ILE A 74 -11.31 12.45 -0.01
C ILE A 74 -10.99 13.52 -1.06
N LEU A 75 -9.70 13.75 -1.35
CA LEU A 75 -9.28 14.67 -2.41
C LEU A 75 -9.75 14.22 -3.80
N ALA A 76 -9.74 12.90 -4.06
CA ALA A 76 -10.26 12.33 -5.30
C ALA A 76 -11.76 12.63 -5.48
N VAL A 77 -12.55 12.46 -4.42
CA VAL A 77 -13.98 12.80 -4.41
C VAL A 77 -14.18 14.32 -4.64
N PHE A 78 -13.38 15.18 -4.00
CA PHE A 78 -13.42 16.61 -4.27
C PHE A 78 -13.11 16.93 -5.74
N GLY A 79 -12.20 16.20 -6.37
CA GLY A 79 -11.94 16.31 -7.80
C GLY A 79 -13.14 15.97 -8.66
N LEU A 80 -13.78 14.83 -8.38
CA LEU A 80 -14.97 14.37 -9.07
C LEU A 80 -16.15 15.33 -8.91
N THR A 81 -16.39 15.86 -7.71
CA THR A 81 -17.46 16.83 -7.49
C THR A 81 -17.26 18.12 -8.31
N GLN A 82 -16.02 18.56 -8.51
CA GLN A 82 -15.74 19.71 -9.38
C GLN A 82 -15.91 19.36 -10.87
N LEU A 83 -15.54 18.14 -11.26
CA LEU A 83 -15.66 17.65 -12.63
C LEU A 83 -17.13 17.64 -13.09
N PHE A 84 -18.05 17.31 -12.19
CA PHE A 84 -19.49 17.20 -12.47
C PHE A 84 -20.26 18.52 -12.33
N LYS A 85 -19.59 19.65 -12.08
CA LYS A 85 -20.23 20.97 -12.04
C LYS A 85 -20.62 21.45 -13.45
N PRO A 86 -21.56 22.45 -13.52
CA PRO A 86 -22.05 23.00 -14.80
C PRO A 86 -20.94 23.51 -15.74
N GLU A 87 -21.30 23.68 -16.99
CA GLU A 87 -20.43 23.90 -18.16
C GLU A 87 -19.38 25.03 -18.06
N ALA A 88 -19.62 26.07 -17.28
CA ALA A 88 -18.68 27.16 -17.09
C ALA A 88 -17.27 26.73 -16.60
N PHE A 89 -17.17 25.56 -15.99
CA PHE A 89 -15.92 24.99 -15.47
C PHE A 89 -15.18 24.05 -16.44
N LYS A 90 -15.79 23.66 -17.56
CA LYS A 90 -15.23 22.65 -18.49
C LYS A 90 -13.84 23.00 -19.03
N LYS A 91 -13.59 24.27 -19.37
CA LYS A 91 -12.26 24.70 -19.87
C LYS A 91 -11.15 24.42 -18.84
N ASN A 92 -11.43 24.66 -17.55
CA ASN A 92 -10.49 24.38 -16.47
C ASN A 92 -10.32 22.86 -16.26
N CYS A 93 -11.40 22.08 -16.41
CA CYS A 93 -11.33 20.62 -16.32
C CYS A 93 -10.46 20.01 -17.43
N PHE A 94 -10.56 20.47 -18.67
CA PHE A 94 -9.69 20.03 -19.76
C PHE A 94 -8.21 20.37 -19.50
N LYS A 95 -7.93 21.58 -18.98
CA LYS A 95 -6.57 21.98 -18.62
C LYS A 95 -6.02 21.09 -17.49
N ALA A 96 -6.80 20.89 -16.44
CA ALA A 96 -6.42 20.03 -15.32
C ALA A 96 -6.21 18.58 -15.76
N LEU A 97 -7.09 18.03 -16.61
CA LEU A 97 -6.96 16.69 -17.17
C LEU A 97 -5.65 16.53 -17.96
N LYS A 98 -5.30 17.48 -18.81
CA LYS A 98 -4.04 17.49 -19.57
C LYS A 98 -2.83 17.51 -18.63
N ILE A 99 -2.86 18.39 -17.63
CA ILE A 99 -1.76 18.50 -16.65
C ILE A 99 -1.62 17.19 -15.88
N ALA A 100 -2.71 16.64 -15.35
CA ALA A 100 -2.68 15.38 -14.60
C ALA A 100 -2.17 14.22 -15.45
N LEU A 101 -2.68 14.10 -16.69
CA LEU A 101 -2.25 13.08 -17.63
C LEU A 101 -0.75 13.17 -17.92
N LEU A 102 -0.27 14.35 -18.33
CA LEU A 102 1.14 14.54 -18.69
C LEU A 102 2.08 14.34 -17.52
N THR A 103 1.72 14.87 -16.34
CA THR A 103 2.57 14.74 -15.14
C THR A 103 2.67 13.29 -14.69
N LEU A 104 1.54 12.61 -14.49
CA LEU A 104 1.55 11.24 -13.95
C LEU A 104 2.05 10.21 -14.96
N SER A 105 1.66 10.35 -16.23
CA SER A 105 2.22 9.49 -17.31
C SER A 105 3.72 9.76 -17.49
N GLY A 106 4.17 11.02 -17.39
CA GLY A 106 5.57 11.38 -17.45
C GLY A 106 6.39 10.71 -16.33
N ILE A 107 5.87 10.69 -15.10
CA ILE A 107 6.51 9.98 -13.97
C ILE A 107 6.61 8.47 -14.26
N CYS A 108 5.54 7.84 -14.76
CA CYS A 108 5.59 6.42 -15.13
C CYS A 108 6.63 6.15 -16.21
N LEU A 109 6.70 6.99 -17.25
CA LEU A 109 7.69 6.87 -18.32
C LEU A 109 9.12 7.07 -17.80
N ILE A 110 9.34 8.02 -16.90
CA ILE A 110 10.66 8.20 -16.24
C ILE A 110 11.06 6.91 -15.53
N PHE A 111 10.18 6.28 -14.78
CA PHE A 111 10.49 5.02 -14.10
C PHE A 111 10.74 3.86 -15.07
N ILE A 112 10.10 3.84 -16.24
CA ILE A 112 10.32 2.81 -17.24
C ILE A 112 11.69 2.98 -17.93
N PHE A 113 12.00 4.20 -18.37
CA PHE A 113 13.20 4.44 -19.20
C PHE A 113 14.47 4.68 -18.37
N PHE A 114 14.33 5.32 -17.21
CA PHE A 114 15.47 5.72 -16.39
C PHE A 114 15.63 4.88 -15.11
N LYS A 115 14.96 3.73 -15.00
CA LYS A 115 14.99 2.88 -13.82
C LYS A 115 16.39 2.51 -13.34
N ASN A 116 17.30 2.18 -14.27
CA ASN A 116 18.66 1.78 -13.93
C ASN A 116 19.58 2.94 -13.51
N SER A 117 19.19 4.19 -13.85
CA SER A 117 19.88 5.39 -13.39
C SER A 117 19.35 5.91 -12.06
N LEU A 118 18.07 5.60 -11.74
CA LEU A 118 17.42 6.05 -10.53
C LEU A 118 17.54 5.05 -9.38
N PHE A 119 17.66 3.76 -9.69
CA PHE A 119 17.66 2.67 -8.69
C PHE A 119 18.76 1.67 -8.99
N ASP A 120 19.45 1.23 -7.95
CA ASP A 120 20.47 0.16 -8.00
C ASP A 120 19.87 -1.24 -7.77
N PHE A 121 18.59 -1.31 -7.35
CA PHE A 121 17.86 -2.54 -7.01
C PHE A 121 18.53 -3.41 -5.94
N VAL A 122 19.43 -2.84 -5.15
CA VAL A 122 20.11 -3.53 -4.05
C VAL A 122 19.19 -3.63 -2.84
N GLY A 123 19.04 -4.82 -2.28
CA GLY A 123 18.28 -5.06 -1.07
C GLY A 123 19.17 -5.21 0.15
N LEU A 124 18.64 -4.87 1.34
CA LEU A 124 19.38 -4.94 2.61
C LEU A 124 19.93 -6.34 2.94
N ARG A 125 19.31 -7.41 2.42
CA ARG A 125 19.70 -8.79 2.66
C ARG A 125 20.47 -9.42 1.50
N ASP A 126 20.80 -8.67 0.45
CA ASP A 126 21.48 -9.22 -0.72
C ASP A 126 22.85 -9.82 -0.36
N GLY A 127 23.58 -9.21 0.60
CA GLY A 127 24.83 -9.75 1.10
C GLY A 127 24.66 -11.12 1.80
N GLN A 128 23.59 -11.31 2.56
CA GLN A 128 23.30 -12.59 3.18
C GLN A 128 22.88 -13.64 2.13
N TYR A 129 22.06 -13.26 1.16
CA TYR A 129 21.67 -14.17 0.09
C TYR A 129 22.86 -14.58 -0.78
N ALA A 130 23.80 -13.67 -1.04
CA ALA A 130 25.02 -13.99 -1.76
C ALA A 130 25.87 -15.05 -1.05
N SER A 131 25.94 -14.99 0.29
CA SER A 131 26.70 -15.98 1.08
C SER A 131 26.02 -17.36 1.13
N TYR A 132 24.69 -17.43 1.07
CA TYR A 132 23.96 -18.71 1.13
C TYR A 132 23.70 -19.33 -0.25
N PHE A 133 23.38 -18.50 -1.26
CA PHE A 133 22.88 -18.97 -2.56
C PHE A 133 23.77 -18.57 -3.74
N GLY A 134 24.84 -17.81 -3.51
CA GLY A 134 25.74 -17.33 -4.54
C GLY A 134 25.34 -15.99 -5.18
N GLN A 135 26.24 -15.42 -5.96
CA GLN A 135 26.06 -14.11 -6.62
C GLN A 135 24.99 -14.17 -7.74
N ASP A 136 24.94 -15.27 -8.47
CA ASP A 136 23.96 -15.47 -9.58
C ASP A 136 22.51 -15.34 -9.08
N PHE A 137 22.23 -15.84 -7.88
CA PHE A 137 20.92 -15.70 -7.24
C PHE A 137 20.59 -14.22 -6.95
N VAL A 138 21.55 -13.45 -6.44
CA VAL A 138 21.35 -12.02 -6.16
C VAL A 138 21.15 -11.22 -7.44
N GLU A 139 21.86 -11.56 -8.51
CA GLU A 139 21.65 -10.92 -9.82
C GLU A 139 20.25 -11.21 -10.38
N ALA A 140 19.79 -12.45 -10.25
CA ALA A 140 18.42 -12.82 -10.62
C ALA A 140 17.39 -12.01 -9.84
N LEU A 141 17.54 -11.89 -8.50
CA LEU A 141 16.67 -11.07 -7.66
C LEU A 141 16.64 -9.59 -8.08
N ARG A 142 17.79 -9.01 -8.45
CA ARG A 142 17.87 -7.62 -8.93
C ARG A 142 17.15 -7.45 -10.27
N LYS A 143 17.29 -8.40 -11.18
CA LYS A 143 16.55 -8.43 -12.47
C LYS A 143 15.05 -8.50 -12.21
N ASP A 144 14.60 -9.35 -11.30
CA ASP A 144 13.19 -9.47 -10.94
C ASP A 144 12.63 -8.18 -10.34
N ARG A 145 13.36 -7.53 -9.42
CA ARG A 145 12.96 -6.23 -8.85
C ARG A 145 12.83 -5.16 -9.94
N SER A 146 13.76 -5.11 -10.88
CA SER A 146 13.71 -4.21 -12.04
C SER A 146 12.53 -4.51 -12.97
N ALA A 147 12.24 -5.79 -13.21
CA ALA A 147 11.11 -6.22 -14.02
C ALA A 147 9.77 -5.87 -13.35
N LEU A 148 9.64 -6.09 -12.05
CA LEU A 148 8.46 -5.72 -11.28
C LEU A 148 8.17 -4.22 -11.33
N LEU A 149 9.20 -3.36 -11.15
CA LEU A 149 9.04 -1.91 -11.28
C LEU A 149 8.50 -1.53 -12.66
N THR A 150 9.05 -2.13 -13.72
CA THR A 150 8.60 -1.85 -15.09
C THR A 150 7.16 -2.31 -15.31
N ALA A 151 6.79 -3.50 -14.85
CA ALA A 151 5.44 -4.03 -14.98
C ALA A 151 4.41 -3.16 -14.23
N ASP A 152 4.73 -2.74 -13.01
CA ASP A 152 3.85 -1.88 -12.21
C ASP A 152 3.75 -0.45 -12.78
N ALA A 153 4.84 0.09 -13.33
CA ALA A 153 4.81 1.40 -14.01
C ALA A 153 3.99 1.36 -15.30
N LEU A 154 4.11 0.30 -16.11
CA LEU A 154 3.28 0.09 -17.31
C LEU A 154 1.81 -0.08 -16.95
N ARG A 155 1.52 -0.90 -15.96
CA ARG A 155 0.15 -1.08 -15.46
C ARG A 155 -0.44 0.25 -14.99
N SER A 156 0.27 1.01 -14.17
CA SER A 156 -0.16 2.32 -13.70
C SER A 156 -0.40 3.30 -14.84
N LEU A 157 0.48 3.32 -15.84
CA LEU A 157 0.33 4.13 -17.04
C LEU A 157 -0.95 3.79 -17.80
N LEU A 158 -1.25 2.49 -17.99
CA LEU A 158 -2.47 2.05 -18.67
C LEU A 158 -3.73 2.51 -17.90
N PHE A 159 -3.79 2.35 -16.59
CA PHE A 159 -4.92 2.81 -15.79
C PHE A 159 -5.08 4.34 -15.85
N ILE A 160 -3.99 5.11 -15.79
CA ILE A 160 -4.00 6.57 -15.95
C ILE A 160 -4.59 6.98 -17.32
N LEU A 161 -4.17 6.29 -18.39
CA LEU A 161 -4.68 6.55 -19.74
C LEU A 161 -6.18 6.24 -19.86
N PHE A 162 -6.63 5.10 -19.31
CA PHE A 162 -8.05 4.76 -19.30
C PHE A 162 -8.89 5.75 -18.49
N MET A 163 -8.44 6.14 -17.30
CA MET A 163 -9.10 7.16 -16.47
C MET A 163 -9.22 8.48 -17.22
N ALA A 164 -8.14 8.93 -17.86
CA ALA A 164 -8.12 10.16 -18.65
C ALA A 164 -9.06 10.08 -19.85
N ALA A 165 -9.10 8.94 -20.56
CA ALA A 165 -10.00 8.73 -21.70
C ALA A 165 -11.48 8.79 -21.30
N VAL A 166 -11.86 8.17 -20.18
CA VAL A 166 -13.22 8.19 -19.65
C VAL A 166 -13.62 9.62 -19.27
N ILE A 167 -12.77 10.35 -18.55
CA ILE A 167 -13.03 11.74 -18.16
C ILE A 167 -13.10 12.64 -19.40
N TRP A 168 -12.22 12.43 -20.37
CA TRP A 168 -12.26 13.17 -21.64
C TRP A 168 -13.56 12.91 -22.40
N ALA A 169 -14.04 11.66 -22.48
CA ALA A 169 -15.31 11.32 -23.12
C ALA A 169 -16.50 12.00 -22.43
N TYR A 170 -16.49 12.06 -21.09
CA TYR A 170 -17.47 12.81 -20.32
C TYR A 170 -17.44 14.30 -20.64
N LEU A 171 -16.27 14.93 -20.62
CA LEU A 171 -16.11 16.35 -20.92
C LEU A 171 -16.53 16.71 -22.36
N LYS A 172 -16.45 15.74 -23.29
CA LYS A 172 -16.91 15.85 -24.68
C LYS A 172 -18.40 15.48 -24.87
N HIS A 173 -19.15 15.25 -23.78
CA HIS A 173 -20.56 14.82 -23.79
C HIS A 173 -20.84 13.51 -24.56
N LYS A 174 -19.83 12.64 -24.69
CA LYS A 174 -20.03 11.32 -25.32
C LYS A 174 -20.67 10.32 -24.38
N ILE A 175 -20.49 10.49 -23.08
CA ILE A 175 -21.07 9.68 -22.01
C ILE A 175 -21.67 10.58 -20.93
N ASN A 176 -22.72 10.11 -20.26
CA ASN A 176 -23.37 10.83 -19.18
C ASN A 176 -22.63 10.61 -17.83
N GLN A 177 -23.00 11.40 -16.82
CA GLN A 177 -22.38 11.36 -15.49
C GLN A 177 -22.46 9.96 -14.84
N ASN A 178 -23.63 9.32 -14.90
CA ASN A 178 -23.85 8.03 -14.25
C ASN A 178 -22.95 6.93 -14.84
N ILE A 179 -22.87 6.87 -16.17
CA ILE A 179 -21.97 5.95 -16.89
C ILE A 179 -20.52 6.22 -16.51
N THR A 180 -20.14 7.49 -16.46
CA THR A 180 -18.79 7.90 -16.06
C THR A 180 -18.44 7.38 -14.66
N VAL A 181 -19.30 7.59 -13.68
CA VAL A 181 -19.08 7.12 -12.29
C VAL A 181 -18.95 5.61 -12.24
N VAL A 182 -19.81 4.87 -12.96
CA VAL A 182 -19.75 3.40 -13.00
C VAL A 182 -18.41 2.92 -13.61
N ILE A 183 -18.00 3.48 -14.75
CA ILE A 183 -16.75 3.07 -15.41
C ILE A 183 -15.54 3.42 -14.53
N LEU A 184 -15.48 4.62 -13.94
CA LEU A 184 -14.40 5.01 -13.03
C LEU A 184 -14.35 4.07 -11.81
N GLY A 185 -15.51 3.72 -11.24
CA GLY A 185 -15.61 2.76 -10.14
C GLY A 185 -15.08 1.38 -10.51
N LEU A 186 -15.45 0.86 -11.70
CA LEU A 186 -14.93 -0.40 -12.21
C LEU A 186 -13.41 -0.38 -12.42
N LEU A 187 -12.87 0.72 -12.97
CA LEU A 187 -11.42 0.87 -13.13
C LEU A 187 -10.69 0.87 -11.79
N ILE A 188 -11.25 1.54 -10.77
CA ILE A 188 -10.69 1.53 -9.41
C ILE A 188 -10.71 0.10 -8.85
N LEU A 189 -11.82 -0.61 -8.96
CA LEU A 189 -11.94 -1.99 -8.47
C LEU A 189 -10.94 -2.92 -9.17
N LEU A 190 -10.78 -2.81 -10.49
CA LEU A 190 -9.81 -3.62 -11.24
C LEU A 190 -8.37 -3.29 -10.85
N ASP A 191 -8.05 -2.02 -10.64
CA ASP A 191 -6.73 -1.57 -10.21
C ASP A 191 -6.39 -2.11 -8.82
N LEU A 192 -7.28 -1.97 -7.85
CA LEU A 192 -7.07 -2.44 -6.49
C LEU A 192 -7.03 -3.97 -6.41
N ALA A 193 -8.06 -4.65 -6.93
CA ALA A 193 -8.14 -6.10 -6.89
C ALA A 193 -6.97 -6.79 -7.60
N GLY A 194 -6.43 -6.20 -8.67
CA GLY A 194 -5.28 -6.73 -9.39
C GLY A 194 -4.01 -6.75 -8.54
N VAL A 195 -3.85 -5.82 -7.59
CA VAL A 195 -2.71 -5.82 -6.65
C VAL A 195 -3.02 -6.65 -5.41
N ASP A 196 -4.22 -6.51 -4.84
CA ASP A 196 -4.59 -7.20 -3.60
C ASP A 196 -4.50 -8.72 -3.74
N ARG A 197 -4.84 -9.27 -4.90
CA ARG A 197 -4.69 -10.70 -5.21
C ARG A 197 -3.25 -11.22 -5.13
N ARG A 198 -2.23 -10.34 -5.23
CA ARG A 198 -0.83 -10.76 -5.05
C ARG A 198 -0.51 -11.03 -3.59
N TYR A 199 -1.22 -10.36 -2.66
CA TYR A 199 -0.99 -10.44 -1.23
C TYR A 199 -1.98 -11.34 -0.51
N VAL A 200 -3.24 -11.35 -0.96
CA VAL A 200 -4.30 -12.18 -0.40
C VAL A 200 -4.99 -12.95 -1.53
N ASN A 201 -4.75 -14.24 -1.57
CA ASN A 201 -5.32 -15.17 -2.53
C ASN A 201 -5.87 -16.43 -1.82
N ASN A 202 -6.41 -17.36 -2.56
CA ASN A 202 -7.02 -18.56 -2.00
C ASN A 202 -6.06 -19.42 -1.15
N ASP A 203 -4.74 -19.35 -1.43
CA ASP A 203 -3.72 -20.11 -0.70
C ASP A 203 -3.51 -19.60 0.72
N ASN A 204 -3.90 -18.33 0.98
CA ASN A 204 -3.82 -17.71 2.29
C ASN A 204 -5.00 -18.12 3.20
N PHE A 205 -6.10 -18.62 2.64
CA PHE A 205 -7.26 -19.05 3.41
C PHE A 205 -7.11 -20.48 3.91
N ARG A 206 -7.28 -20.65 5.21
CA ARG A 206 -7.30 -21.97 5.86
C ARG A 206 -8.69 -22.27 6.38
N SER A 207 -9.03 -23.55 6.52
CA SER A 207 -10.33 -23.91 7.13
C SER A 207 -10.40 -23.41 8.57
N ALA A 208 -11.60 -22.98 9.02
CA ALA A 208 -11.82 -22.46 10.36
C ALA A 208 -11.31 -23.45 11.44
N ILE A 209 -11.54 -24.76 11.24
CA ILE A 209 -11.06 -25.81 12.16
C ILE A 209 -9.52 -25.78 12.34
N LYS A 210 -8.75 -25.51 11.25
CA LYS A 210 -7.28 -25.42 11.32
C LYS A 210 -6.81 -24.11 11.95
N VAL A 211 -7.64 -23.07 11.93
CA VAL A 211 -7.35 -21.78 12.58
C VAL A 211 -7.68 -21.87 14.07
N ASP A 212 -8.85 -22.43 14.41
CA ASP A 212 -9.33 -22.56 15.78
C ASP A 212 -8.51 -23.59 16.59
N LYS A 213 -8.02 -24.63 15.90
CA LYS A 213 -7.19 -25.69 16.51
C LYS A 213 -5.90 -25.85 15.70
N PRO A 214 -4.96 -24.87 15.78
CA PRO A 214 -3.73 -24.85 14.98
C PRO A 214 -2.76 -25.98 15.35
N TYR A 215 -2.86 -26.49 16.56
CA TYR A 215 -2.01 -27.56 17.07
C TYR A 215 -2.83 -28.78 17.49
N GLN A 216 -2.22 -29.95 17.35
CA GLN A 216 -2.71 -31.20 17.90
C GLN A 216 -1.75 -31.65 18.99
N ALA A 217 -2.32 -32.08 20.13
CA ALA A 217 -1.54 -32.60 21.23
C ALA A 217 -0.81 -33.90 20.80
N ASN A 218 0.50 -33.93 20.93
CA ASN A 218 1.31 -35.13 20.73
C ASN A 218 1.22 -36.06 21.94
N GLU A 219 1.91 -37.20 21.90
CA GLU A 219 1.89 -38.15 23.01
C GLU A 219 2.47 -37.59 24.31
N ILE A 220 3.50 -36.73 24.20
CA ILE A 220 4.11 -36.07 25.35
C ILE A 220 3.12 -35.05 25.94
N ASP A 221 2.47 -34.24 25.11
CA ASP A 221 1.45 -33.31 25.58
C ASP A 221 0.31 -34.02 26.32
N LYS A 222 -0.12 -35.18 25.80
CA LYS A 222 -1.14 -36.03 26.47
C LYS A 222 -0.71 -36.60 27.81
N LEU A 223 0.57 -36.95 27.94
CA LEU A 223 1.13 -37.43 29.21
C LEU A 223 1.20 -36.28 30.23
N ILE A 224 1.70 -35.13 29.84
CA ILE A 224 1.77 -33.93 30.68
C ILE A 224 0.38 -33.51 31.15
N LEU A 225 -0.62 -33.53 30.27
CA LEU A 225 -2.00 -33.17 30.59
C LEU A 225 -2.70 -34.12 31.59
N ARG A 226 -2.12 -35.27 31.86
CA ARG A 226 -2.61 -36.20 32.93
C ARG A 226 -2.25 -35.72 34.32
N ASP A 227 -1.20 -34.92 34.45
CA ASP A 227 -0.82 -34.33 35.73
C ASP A 227 -1.69 -33.11 35.99
N THR A 228 -2.48 -33.16 37.05
CA THR A 228 -3.42 -32.11 37.46
C THR A 228 -2.82 -31.13 38.47
N THR A 229 -1.56 -31.26 38.80
CA THR A 229 -0.85 -30.34 39.71
C THR A 229 -0.54 -29.01 39.01
N VAL A 230 -0.29 -27.97 39.82
CA VAL A 230 0.07 -26.64 39.26
C VAL A 230 1.57 -26.63 39.01
N PHE A 231 1.95 -26.71 37.74
CA PHE A 231 3.34 -26.62 37.30
C PHE A 231 3.46 -25.78 36.00
N ARG A 232 4.69 -25.46 35.62
CA ARG A 232 5.04 -24.84 34.36
C ARG A 232 6.03 -25.70 33.62
N ILE A 233 5.91 -25.75 32.31
CA ILE A 233 6.86 -26.50 31.47
C ILE A 233 7.81 -25.56 30.76
N TYR A 234 8.99 -26.06 30.47
CA TYR A 234 9.95 -25.42 29.58
C TYR A 234 10.14 -26.31 28.36
N ASP A 235 9.77 -25.78 27.19
CA ASP A 235 9.98 -26.43 25.89
C ASP A 235 11.29 -25.93 25.31
N ASN A 236 12.29 -26.83 25.18
CA ASN A 236 13.60 -26.54 24.60
C ASN A 236 13.63 -26.77 23.07
N SER A 237 12.49 -27.07 22.46
CA SER A 237 12.37 -27.14 21.01
C SER A 237 12.23 -25.74 20.40
N ASP A 238 12.65 -25.58 19.15
CA ASP A 238 12.76 -24.32 18.43
C ASP A 238 11.55 -23.40 18.56
N GLY A 239 11.48 -22.60 19.64
CA GLY A 239 10.69 -21.37 19.74
C GLY A 239 9.22 -21.46 19.34
N SER A 240 8.62 -22.65 19.34
CA SER A 240 7.23 -22.83 18.93
C SER A 240 6.29 -22.43 20.07
N THR A 241 5.24 -21.68 19.74
CA THR A 241 4.16 -21.35 20.68
C THR A 241 3.26 -22.54 21.01
N LYS A 242 3.60 -23.76 20.56
CA LYS A 242 2.82 -24.97 20.75
C LYS A 242 2.71 -25.37 22.22
N ALA A 243 3.79 -25.21 22.96
CA ALA A 243 3.80 -25.54 24.39
C ALA A 243 2.84 -24.69 25.21
N SER A 244 2.81 -23.38 24.93
CA SER A 244 1.90 -22.43 25.58
C SER A 244 0.42 -22.61 25.17
N TYR A 245 0.16 -23.29 24.05
CA TYR A 245 -1.20 -23.61 23.63
C TYR A 245 -1.85 -24.71 24.49
N PHE A 246 -1.08 -25.68 24.93
CA PHE A 246 -1.58 -26.82 25.73
C PHE A 246 -1.28 -26.71 27.21
N HIS A 247 -0.23 -26.00 27.61
CA HIS A 247 0.33 -26.01 28.95
C HIS A 247 0.71 -24.61 29.43
N ASN A 248 0.86 -24.46 30.74
CA ASN A 248 1.45 -23.24 31.30
C ASN A 248 2.96 -23.26 31.02
N SER A 249 3.39 -22.54 29.99
CA SER A 249 4.79 -22.45 29.58
C SER A 249 5.53 -21.34 30.30
N ILE A 250 6.87 -21.52 30.49
CA ILE A 250 7.80 -20.50 30.98
C ILE A 250 8.20 -19.55 29.83
N SER A 251 8.23 -20.06 28.61
CA SER A 251 8.67 -19.32 27.40
C SER A 251 7.58 -18.48 26.74
N GLY A 252 6.38 -18.43 27.27
CA GLY A 252 5.29 -17.55 26.81
C GLY A 252 4.42 -18.15 25.75
#